data_f82f11c5499e1c7538efa03328d47381
#
_entry.id   f82f11c5499e1c7538efa03328d47381
#
_cell.length_a   1.000
_cell.length_b   1.000
_cell.length_c   1.000
_cell.angle_alpha   90.00
_cell.angle_beta   90.00
_cell.angle_gamma   90.00
#
_symmetry.space_group_name_H-M   'P 1'
#
loop_
_entity.id
_entity.type
_entity.pdbx_description
1 polymer ?
#
loop_
_entity_poly.entity_id
_entity_poly.type
_entity_poly.pdbx_seq_one_letter_code
_entity_poly.pdbx_strand_id
1 'polypeptide(L)'
;MTPVDRDILELLHNDGGLRELVLSPRIIAENIDWSRQTVREHVMTLREHGLVEYYDKTGGIYQLSDRGRSYLEGELDADDLEATNE
;
A
#
# COMPACT_ATOMS: atom_id res chain seq x y z
N MET A 1 -3.65 -11.51 -2.79
CA MET A 1 -2.75 -10.51 -2.20
C MET A 1 -1.74 -11.20 -1.30
N THR A 2 -0.50 -10.76 -1.35
CA THR A 2 0.58 -11.39 -0.59
C THR A 2 0.75 -10.75 0.78
N PRO A 3 1.46 -11.42 1.72
CA PRO A 3 1.75 -10.81 3.03
C PRO A 3 2.49 -9.48 2.92
N VAL A 4 3.38 -9.33 1.92
CA VAL A 4 4.09 -8.07 1.70
C VAL A 4 3.12 -6.93 1.41
N ASP A 5 2.16 -7.17 0.51
CA ASP A 5 1.16 -6.17 0.15
C ASP A 5 0.38 -5.72 1.37
N ARG A 6 -0.03 -6.68 2.19
CA ARG A 6 -0.80 -6.40 3.39
C ARG A 6 0.01 -5.57 4.39
N ASP A 7 1.28 -5.95 4.59
CA ASP A 7 2.15 -5.23 5.51
C ASP A 7 2.33 -3.77 5.07
N ILE A 8 2.49 -3.54 3.77
CA ILE A 8 2.62 -2.19 3.22
C ILE A 8 1.35 -1.37 3.48
N LEU A 9 0.20 -1.94 3.15
CA LEU A 9 -1.08 -1.24 3.32
C LEU A 9 -1.36 -0.94 4.79
N GLU A 10 -1.09 -1.88 5.68
CA GLU A 10 -1.32 -1.68 7.11
C GLU A 10 -0.40 -0.63 7.70
N LEU A 11 0.86 -0.59 7.24
CA LEU A 11 1.78 0.46 7.68
C LEU A 11 1.28 1.85 7.28
N LEU A 12 0.89 2.00 6.01
CA LEU A 12 0.39 3.28 5.52
C LEU A 12 -0.92 3.68 6.20
N HIS A 13 -1.79 2.72 6.49
CA HIS A 13 -3.05 2.97 7.19
C HIS A 13 -2.81 3.47 8.60
N ASN A 14 -1.76 2.95 9.25
CA ASN A 14 -1.37 3.36 10.60
C ASN A 14 -2.54 3.31 11.59
N ASP A 15 -3.25 2.17 11.58
CA ASP A 15 -4.40 1.98 12.44
C ASP A 15 -3.99 2.13 13.91
N GLY A 16 -4.75 2.91 14.65
CA GLY A 16 -4.41 3.25 16.03
C GLY A 16 -3.50 4.45 16.17
N GLY A 17 -2.95 4.98 15.08
CA GLY A 17 -2.16 6.21 15.09
C GLY A 17 -3.06 7.43 14.90
N LEU A 18 -2.43 8.61 14.92
CA LEU A 18 -3.16 9.87 14.78
C LEU A 18 -3.63 10.12 13.35
N ARG A 19 -2.93 9.57 12.36
CA ARG A 19 -3.26 9.76 10.95
C ARG A 19 -2.53 8.72 10.11
N GLU A 20 -2.95 8.60 8.86
CA GLU A 20 -2.26 7.75 7.89
C GLU A 20 -0.87 8.30 7.58
N LEU A 21 0.03 7.42 7.15
CA LEU A 21 1.41 7.78 6.86
C LEU A 21 1.62 7.97 5.36
N VAL A 22 2.55 8.87 5.02
CA VAL A 22 3.01 9.08 3.64
C VAL A 22 4.50 8.75 3.62
N LEU A 23 4.86 7.69 2.89
CA LEU A 23 6.20 7.11 2.98
C LEU A 23 6.73 6.74 1.59
N SER A 24 8.07 6.79 1.45
CA SER A 24 8.74 6.23 0.29
C SER A 24 8.94 4.72 0.47
N PRO A 25 9.15 3.96 -0.62
CA PRO A 25 9.42 2.52 -0.49
C PRO A 25 10.61 2.23 0.42
N ARG A 26 11.63 3.07 0.41
CA ARG A 26 12.79 2.92 1.28
C ARG A 26 12.39 2.96 2.76
N ILE A 27 11.58 3.95 3.13
CA ILE A 27 11.15 4.10 4.51
C ILE A 27 10.18 2.97 4.90
N ILE A 28 9.32 2.57 3.97
CA ILE A 28 8.44 1.42 4.21
C ILE A 28 9.30 0.20 4.55
N ALA A 29 10.33 -0.07 3.75
CA ALA A 29 11.19 -1.24 3.96
C ALA A 29 11.92 -1.21 5.30
N GLU A 30 12.19 -0.02 5.83
CA GLU A 30 12.83 0.12 7.15
C GLU A 30 11.88 -0.22 8.30
N ASN A 31 10.58 -0.24 8.03
CA ASN A 31 9.55 -0.47 9.05
C ASN A 31 8.91 -1.85 8.98
N ILE A 32 9.24 -2.65 7.97
CA ILE A 32 8.71 -4.01 7.82
C ILE A 32 9.85 -4.95 7.44
N ASP A 33 9.64 -6.25 7.59
CA ASP A 33 10.70 -7.25 7.42
C ASP A 33 10.83 -7.74 5.98
N TRP A 34 10.89 -6.80 5.03
CA TRP A 34 11.02 -7.12 3.61
C TRP A 34 12.12 -6.26 3.00
N SER A 35 12.79 -6.77 1.96
CA SER A 35 13.86 -6.02 1.31
C SER A 35 13.31 -4.79 0.59
N ARG A 36 14.17 -3.80 0.41
CA ARG A 36 13.80 -2.57 -0.32
C ARG A 36 13.29 -2.89 -1.73
N GLN A 37 13.95 -3.80 -2.43
CA GLN A 37 13.54 -4.17 -3.78
C GLN A 37 12.16 -4.83 -3.78
N THR A 38 11.89 -5.75 -2.86
CA THR A 38 10.59 -6.41 -2.73
C THR A 38 9.50 -5.39 -2.45
N VAL A 39 9.73 -4.49 -1.51
CA VAL A 39 8.77 -3.44 -1.17
C VAL A 39 8.50 -2.55 -2.39
N ARG A 40 9.54 -2.15 -3.09
CA ARG A 40 9.41 -1.29 -4.27
C ARG A 40 8.53 -1.94 -5.34
N GLU A 41 8.79 -3.21 -5.64
CA GLU A 41 8.02 -3.95 -6.64
C GLU A 41 6.54 -4.05 -6.23
N HIS A 42 6.29 -4.36 -4.96
CA HIS A 42 4.92 -4.51 -4.47
C HIS A 42 4.18 -3.18 -4.37
N VAL A 43 4.86 -2.10 -4.02
CA VAL A 43 4.26 -0.76 -4.03
C VAL A 43 3.78 -0.41 -5.45
N MET A 44 4.58 -0.73 -6.47
CA MET A 44 4.18 -0.47 -7.85
C MET A 44 2.95 -1.29 -8.24
N THR A 45 2.90 -2.55 -7.84
CA THR A 45 1.75 -3.41 -8.09
C THR A 45 0.51 -2.88 -7.37
N LEU A 46 0.66 -2.47 -6.12
CA LEU A 46 -0.45 -1.89 -5.35
C LEU A 46 -0.97 -0.61 -6.01
N ARG A 47 -0.08 0.19 -6.57
CA ARG A 47 -0.49 1.40 -7.29
C ARG A 47 -1.29 1.04 -8.56
N GLU A 48 -0.87 -0.01 -9.27
CA GLU A 48 -1.60 -0.48 -10.45
C GLU A 48 -3.02 -0.94 -10.10
N HIS A 49 -3.18 -1.53 -8.92
CA HIS A 49 -4.50 -1.94 -8.41
C HIS A 49 -5.29 -0.79 -7.80
N GLY A 50 -4.70 0.39 -7.72
CA GLY A 50 -5.36 1.56 -7.17
C GLY A 50 -5.46 1.58 -5.65
N LEU A 51 -4.66 0.76 -4.95
CA LEU A 51 -4.69 0.67 -3.49
C LEU A 51 -3.78 1.69 -2.83
N VAL A 52 -2.73 2.11 -3.53
CA VAL A 52 -1.88 3.22 -3.10
C VAL A 52 -1.76 4.20 -4.27
N GLU A 53 -1.40 5.43 -3.96
CA GLU A 53 -1.25 6.48 -4.95
C GLU A 53 -0.07 7.37 -4.58
N TYR A 54 0.40 8.18 -5.50
CA TYR A 54 1.46 9.14 -5.20
C TYR A 54 0.93 10.24 -4.30
N TYR A 55 1.62 10.47 -3.20
CA TYR A 55 1.50 11.69 -2.43
C TYR A 55 2.38 12.78 -3.04
N ASP A 56 3.62 12.40 -3.39
CA ASP A 56 4.58 13.27 -4.06
C ASP A 56 5.30 12.41 -5.10
N LYS A 57 4.94 12.58 -6.37
CA LYS A 57 5.52 11.80 -7.44
C LYS A 57 7.00 12.05 -7.62
N THR A 58 7.41 13.32 -7.52
CA THR A 58 8.80 13.71 -7.67
C THR A 58 9.67 13.10 -6.58
N GLY A 59 9.18 13.10 -5.35
CA GLY A 59 9.89 12.53 -4.22
C GLY A 59 9.73 11.03 -4.06
N GLY A 60 8.87 10.40 -4.86
CA GLY A 60 8.62 8.97 -4.76
C GLY A 60 7.92 8.58 -3.45
N ILE A 61 7.03 9.43 -2.97
CA ILE A 61 6.31 9.22 -1.72
C ILE A 61 4.89 8.77 -2.02
N TYR A 62 4.45 7.73 -1.33
CA TYR A 62 3.16 7.10 -1.54
C TYR A 62 2.26 7.25 -0.34
N GLN A 63 0.96 7.15 -0.59
CA GLN A 63 -0.06 7.15 0.45
C GLN A 63 -1.13 6.13 0.11
N LEU A 64 -1.91 5.75 1.11
CA LEU A 64 -3.04 4.87 0.93
C LEU A 64 -4.12 5.63 0.13
N SER A 65 -4.70 4.96 -0.86
CA SER A 65 -5.83 5.53 -1.61
C SER A 65 -7.14 5.25 -0.89
N ASP A 66 -8.24 5.87 -1.34
CA ASP A 66 -9.56 5.55 -0.81
C ASP A 66 -9.90 4.08 -1.00
N ARG A 67 -9.53 3.52 -2.15
CA ARG A 67 -9.75 2.09 -2.45
C ARG A 67 -8.94 1.21 -1.49
N GLY A 68 -7.68 1.58 -1.21
CA GLY A 68 -6.85 0.84 -0.28
C GLY A 68 -7.40 0.86 1.13
N ARG A 69 -7.93 2.01 1.53
CA ARG A 69 -8.56 2.16 2.84
C ARG A 69 -9.81 1.28 2.94
N SER A 70 -10.65 1.30 1.91
CA SER A 70 -11.84 0.46 1.86
C SER A 70 -11.49 -1.02 1.92
N TYR A 71 -10.42 -1.42 1.23
CA TYR A 71 -9.96 -2.80 1.28
C TYR A 71 -9.60 -3.22 2.72
N LEU A 72 -8.84 -2.38 3.41
CA LEU A 72 -8.41 -2.69 4.78
C LEU A 72 -9.59 -2.67 5.76
N GLU A 73 -10.60 -1.87 5.47
CA GLU A 73 -11.81 -1.79 6.30
C GLU A 73 -12.81 -2.90 5.99
N GLY A 74 -12.48 -3.80 5.06
CA GLY A 74 -13.32 -4.93 4.73
C GLY A 74 -14.41 -4.65 3.71
N GLU A 75 -14.39 -3.48 3.06
CA GLU A 75 -15.38 -3.13 2.03
C GLU A 75 -15.09 -3.78 0.68
N LEU A 76 -13.83 -4.19 0.47
CA LEU A 76 -13.39 -4.90 -0.73
C LEU A 76 -12.70 -6.18 -0.31
N ASP A 77 -12.87 -7.25 -1.07
CA ASP A 77 -12.12 -8.48 -0.82
C ASP A 77 -11.14 -8.73 -1.98
N ALA A 78 -10.33 -9.78 -1.84
CA ALA A 78 -9.30 -10.09 -2.83
C ALA A 78 -9.90 -10.48 -4.18
N ASP A 79 -11.06 -11.12 -4.18
CA ASP A 79 -11.73 -11.52 -5.41
C ASP A 79 -12.22 -10.30 -6.19
N ASP A 80 -12.72 -9.28 -5.49
CA ASP A 80 -13.13 -8.04 -6.12
C ASP A 80 -11.94 -7.35 -6.80
N LEU A 81 -10.77 -7.37 -6.16
CA LEU A 81 -9.57 -6.78 -6.72
C LEU A 81 -9.10 -7.55 -7.94
N GLU A 82 -9.14 -8.86 -7.91
CA GLU A 82 -8.77 -9.70 -9.04
C GLU A 82 -9.71 -9.48 -10.23
N ALA A 83 -11.01 -9.37 -9.97
CA ALA A 83 -11.99 -9.13 -11.03
C ALA A 83 -11.73 -7.80 -11.74
N THR A 84 -11.23 -6.78 -11.06
CA THR A 84 -10.97 -5.48 -11.66
C THR A 84 -9.72 -5.47 -12.53
N ASN A 85 -8.92 -6.51 -12.49
CA ASN A 85 -7.69 -6.62 -13.28
C ASN A 85 -7.89 -7.27 -14.64
N GLU A 86 -9.05 -7.70 -14.96
CA GLU A 86 -9.33 -8.39 -16.22
C GLU A 86 -9.59 -7.46 -17.38
#